data_4d75fded433a209980c06281a0f6a5d5
#
_entry.id   4d75fded433a209980c06281a0f6a5d5
#
_cell.length_a   1.000
_cell.length_b   1.000
_cell.length_c   1.000
_cell.angle_alpha   90.00
_cell.angle_beta   90.00
_cell.angle_gamma   90.00
#
_symmetry.space_group_name_H-M   'P 1'
#
loop_
_entity.id
_entity.type
_entity.pdbx_description
1 polymer ?
#
loop_
_entity_poly.entity_id
_entity_poly.type
_entity_poly.pdbx_seq_one_letter_code
_entity_poly.pdbx_strand_id
1 'polypeptide(L)'
;MQPYVIVLIAIGGFAVYLTIVMVCLYEKGCLVKIHPMNKHKEGQIKVACVGDSITYGSYHLTKRNYPAVLSKMLGSGYCVNNFGFSGRTAMKDGDMPYVKDKNYKNSLAFMPDKVIIMFGTNDSKPYNWKGAEAFKSNLLEIINAYKALPTSPEIYLLAPSPVWGLKGKPVKFDIDAEVIAKQIRTAVKEMCSAYGYNFIDMYSVFDNKPELFQDGVHPNVGYIWKYKN
;
A
#
# COMPACT_ATOMS: atom_id res chain seq x y z
N MET A 1 -4.71 -37.38 36.07
CA MET A 1 -5.50 -36.87 34.91
C MET A 1 -5.50 -37.93 33.83
N GLN A 2 -6.65 -38.25 33.27
CA GLN A 2 -6.73 -39.30 32.23
C GLN A 2 -5.93 -38.89 30.99
N PRO A 3 -5.19 -39.81 30.34
CA PRO A 3 -4.31 -39.49 29.21
C PRO A 3 -5.00 -38.73 28.07
N TYR A 4 -6.27 -39.02 27.80
CA TYR A 4 -7.04 -38.34 26.77
C TYR A 4 -7.31 -36.85 27.12
N VAL A 5 -7.42 -36.49 28.39
CA VAL A 5 -7.60 -35.08 28.83
C VAL A 5 -6.34 -34.29 28.54
N ILE A 6 -5.15 -34.85 28.77
CA ILE A 6 -3.87 -34.22 28.43
C ILE A 6 -3.76 -34.00 26.93
N VAL A 7 -4.16 -34.99 26.12
CA VAL A 7 -4.14 -34.85 24.65
C VAL A 7 -5.10 -33.78 24.17
N LEU A 8 -6.31 -33.71 24.72
CA LEU A 8 -7.29 -32.68 24.34
C LEU A 8 -6.82 -31.27 24.72
N ILE A 9 -6.19 -31.10 25.88
CA ILE A 9 -5.61 -29.83 26.31
C ILE A 9 -4.46 -29.43 25.38
N ALA A 10 -3.59 -30.36 25.00
CA ALA A 10 -2.48 -30.11 24.08
C ALA A 10 -2.97 -29.73 22.67
N ILE A 11 -3.99 -30.38 22.15
CA ILE A 11 -4.60 -30.07 20.85
C ILE A 11 -5.25 -28.69 20.90
N GLY A 12 -6.02 -28.39 21.96
CA GLY A 12 -6.64 -27.10 22.16
C GLY A 12 -5.61 -25.95 22.27
N GLY A 13 -4.55 -26.16 23.04
CA GLY A 13 -3.45 -25.19 23.18
C GLY A 13 -2.72 -24.96 21.85
N PHE A 14 -2.47 -26.00 21.07
CA PHE A 14 -1.84 -25.87 19.76
C PHE A 14 -2.73 -25.14 18.75
N ALA A 15 -4.03 -25.41 18.76
CA ALA A 15 -4.99 -24.70 17.90
C ALA A 15 -5.04 -23.20 18.23
N VAL A 16 -5.07 -22.84 19.53
CA VAL A 16 -5.02 -21.44 19.98
C VAL A 16 -3.70 -20.78 19.56
N TYR A 17 -2.56 -21.48 19.75
CA TYR A 17 -1.25 -20.96 19.31
C TYR A 17 -1.21 -20.73 17.81
N LEU A 18 -1.68 -21.68 16.99
CA LEU A 18 -1.74 -21.50 15.53
C LEU A 18 -2.63 -20.31 15.16
N THR A 19 -3.78 -20.15 15.83
CA THR A 19 -4.67 -19.01 15.56
C THR A 19 -3.97 -17.69 15.87
N ILE A 20 -3.27 -17.57 16.99
CA ILE A 20 -2.50 -16.37 17.36
C ILE A 20 -1.41 -16.09 16.33
N VAL A 21 -0.64 -17.11 15.94
CA VAL A 21 0.41 -16.97 14.91
C VAL A 21 -0.18 -16.52 13.59
N MET A 22 -1.30 -17.11 13.15
CA MET A 22 -2.00 -16.74 11.92
C MET A 22 -2.50 -15.30 11.95
N VAL A 23 -3.07 -14.86 13.09
CA VAL A 23 -3.50 -13.45 13.28
C VAL A 23 -2.30 -12.52 13.24
N CYS A 24 -1.20 -12.84 13.93
CA CYS A 24 0.03 -12.03 13.91
C CYS A 24 0.63 -11.93 12.50
N LEU A 25 0.68 -13.03 11.75
CA LEU A 25 1.17 -13.03 10.37
C LEU A 25 0.23 -12.24 9.45
N TYR A 26 -1.07 -12.35 9.66
CA TYR A 26 -2.07 -11.58 8.94
C TYR A 26 -1.92 -10.07 9.21
N GLU A 27 -1.81 -9.67 10.47
CA GLU A 27 -1.61 -8.28 10.88
C GLU A 27 -0.31 -7.67 10.33
N LYS A 28 0.76 -8.47 10.29
CA LYS A 28 2.04 -8.06 9.69
C LYS A 28 2.03 -8.07 8.16
N GLY A 29 0.89 -8.42 7.52
CA GLY A 29 0.80 -8.50 6.08
C GLY A 29 1.56 -9.67 5.46
N CYS A 30 2.03 -10.63 6.28
CA CYS A 30 2.73 -11.82 5.81
C CYS A 30 1.78 -12.87 5.22
N LEU A 31 0.50 -12.84 5.59
CA LEU A 31 -0.51 -13.69 5.00
C LEU A 31 -1.17 -12.98 3.81
N VAL A 32 -1.41 -13.73 2.75
CA VAL A 32 -2.12 -13.22 1.59
C VAL A 32 -3.54 -12.87 2.02
N LYS A 33 -3.80 -11.58 2.16
CA LYS A 33 -5.18 -11.10 2.24
C LYS A 33 -5.82 -11.36 0.89
N ILE A 34 -6.73 -12.32 0.83
CA ILE A 34 -7.59 -12.46 -0.32
C ILE A 34 -8.60 -11.32 -0.21
N HIS A 35 -8.24 -10.14 -0.71
CA HIS A 35 -9.23 -9.13 -1.00
C HIS A 35 -9.96 -9.61 -2.25
N PRO A 36 -11.24 -9.99 -2.14
CA PRO A 36 -11.98 -10.36 -3.33
C PRO A 36 -11.96 -9.15 -4.27
N MET A 37 -11.45 -9.39 -5.48
CA MET A 37 -11.51 -8.39 -6.53
C MET A 37 -12.97 -8.05 -6.79
N ASN A 38 -13.30 -6.77 -6.84
CA ASN A 38 -14.63 -6.34 -7.24
C ASN A 38 -14.82 -6.76 -8.71
N LYS A 39 -15.92 -7.48 -8.97
CA LYS A 39 -16.30 -7.82 -10.34
C LYS A 39 -16.75 -6.55 -11.06
N HIS A 40 -16.09 -6.26 -12.17
CA HIS A 40 -16.49 -5.17 -13.05
C HIS A 40 -17.87 -5.44 -13.66
N LYS A 41 -18.72 -4.41 -13.64
CA LYS A 41 -20.00 -4.40 -14.34
C LYS A 41 -19.91 -3.45 -15.53
N GLU A 42 -20.62 -3.75 -16.58
CA GLU A 42 -20.69 -2.89 -17.77
C GLU A 42 -21.04 -1.44 -17.40
N GLY A 43 -20.38 -0.49 -18.02
CA GLY A 43 -20.54 0.94 -17.77
C GLY A 43 -19.80 1.50 -16.53
N GLN A 44 -19.12 0.66 -15.73
CA GLN A 44 -18.33 1.16 -14.61
C GLN A 44 -16.93 1.62 -15.07
N ILE A 45 -16.44 2.71 -14.46
CA ILE A 45 -15.05 3.16 -14.58
C ILE A 45 -14.16 2.27 -13.70
N LYS A 46 -13.13 1.66 -14.29
CA LYS A 46 -12.18 0.78 -13.60
C LYS A 46 -11.04 1.58 -12.99
N VAL A 47 -10.86 1.46 -11.67
CA VAL A 47 -9.81 2.13 -10.92
C VAL A 47 -8.87 1.09 -10.31
N ALA A 48 -7.59 1.12 -10.68
CA ALA A 48 -6.55 0.31 -10.07
C ALA A 48 -5.80 1.12 -9.01
N CYS A 49 -5.79 0.64 -7.77
CA CYS A 49 -4.95 1.20 -6.70
C CYS A 49 -3.69 0.33 -6.57
N VAL A 50 -2.55 0.91 -6.85
CA VAL A 50 -1.23 0.27 -6.98
C VAL A 50 -0.28 0.84 -5.94
N GLY A 51 0.48 -0.01 -5.26
CA GLY A 51 1.40 0.45 -4.23
C GLY A 51 1.88 -0.65 -3.29
N ASP A 52 2.39 -0.22 -2.17
CA ASP A 52 2.98 -1.05 -1.12
C ASP A 52 1.97 -1.47 -0.02
N SER A 53 2.45 -1.64 1.22
CA SER A 53 1.65 -2.03 2.37
C SER A 53 0.56 -1.02 2.75
N ILE A 54 0.76 0.26 2.45
CA ILE A 54 -0.23 1.31 2.74
C ILE A 54 -1.43 1.16 1.80
N THR A 55 -1.19 0.91 0.52
CA THR A 55 -2.25 0.59 -0.45
C THR A 55 -2.90 -0.75 -0.14
N TYR A 56 -2.10 -1.78 0.16
CA TYR A 56 -2.58 -3.11 0.53
C TYR A 56 -3.50 -3.08 1.77
N GLY A 57 -3.18 -2.23 2.74
CA GLY A 57 -3.89 -2.11 4.00
C GLY A 57 -3.38 -3.10 5.05
N SER A 58 -2.06 -3.25 5.16
CA SER A 58 -1.41 -3.97 6.25
C SER A 58 -1.84 -3.42 7.60
N TYR A 59 -1.83 -4.26 8.63
CA TYR A 59 -2.29 -3.96 10.00
C TYR A 59 -3.80 -3.69 10.15
N HIS A 60 -4.61 -3.97 9.13
CA HIS A 60 -6.06 -3.85 9.22
C HIS A 60 -6.74 -5.22 8.99
N LEU A 61 -7.38 -5.75 10.03
CA LEU A 61 -8.18 -6.99 9.97
C LEU A 61 -9.43 -6.86 9.09
N THR A 62 -9.82 -5.63 8.78
CA THR A 62 -11.04 -5.31 8.03
C THR A 62 -10.71 -4.61 6.73
N LYS A 63 -11.67 -4.54 5.79
CA LYS A 63 -11.60 -3.78 4.53
C LYS A 63 -11.47 -2.25 4.74
N ARG A 64 -10.59 -1.82 5.67
CA ARG A 64 -10.39 -0.41 6.03
C ARG A 64 -9.11 0.17 5.41
N ASN A 65 -8.72 -0.29 4.23
CA ASN A 65 -7.68 0.35 3.43
C ASN A 65 -8.28 1.47 2.57
N TYR A 66 -7.44 2.39 2.11
CA TYR A 66 -7.95 3.52 1.32
C TYR A 66 -8.64 3.09 0.02
N PRO A 67 -8.24 2.04 -0.71
CA PRO A 67 -8.98 1.57 -1.88
C PRO A 67 -10.42 1.17 -1.58
N ALA A 68 -10.65 0.48 -0.45
CA ALA A 68 -12.00 0.10 -0.04
C ALA A 68 -12.86 1.31 0.35
N VAL A 69 -12.24 2.31 1.02
CA VAL A 69 -12.89 3.59 1.35
C VAL A 69 -13.22 4.36 0.08
N LEU A 70 -12.27 4.47 -0.84
CA LEU A 70 -12.46 5.13 -2.13
C LEU A 70 -13.59 4.47 -2.94
N SER A 71 -13.62 3.15 -2.98
CA SER A 71 -14.70 2.40 -3.64
C SER A 71 -16.09 2.78 -3.08
N LYS A 72 -16.19 2.87 -1.75
CA LYS A 72 -17.44 3.28 -1.10
C LYS A 72 -17.82 4.73 -1.42
N MET A 73 -16.83 5.64 -1.46
CA MET A 73 -17.07 7.07 -1.73
C MET A 73 -17.47 7.35 -3.17
N LEU A 74 -16.84 6.64 -4.12
CA LEU A 74 -17.13 6.79 -5.56
C LEU A 74 -18.47 6.13 -5.97
N GLY A 75 -18.95 5.16 -5.17
CA GLY A 75 -20.24 4.51 -5.42
C GLY A 75 -20.26 3.54 -6.60
N SER A 76 -21.45 3.21 -7.07
CA SER A 76 -21.71 2.12 -8.02
C SER A 76 -21.21 2.36 -9.45
N GLY A 77 -20.89 3.60 -9.81
CA GLY A 77 -20.34 3.95 -11.13
C GLY A 77 -18.87 3.55 -11.31
N TYR A 78 -18.21 3.04 -10.26
CA TYR A 78 -16.80 2.72 -10.26
C TYR A 78 -16.52 1.29 -9.78
N CYS A 79 -15.58 0.63 -10.44
CA CYS A 79 -15.00 -0.65 -10.02
C CYS A 79 -13.58 -0.41 -9.51
N VAL A 80 -13.42 -0.21 -8.20
CA VAL A 80 -12.12 0.06 -7.57
C VAL A 80 -11.52 -1.24 -7.08
N ASN A 81 -10.30 -1.57 -7.54
CA ASN A 81 -9.57 -2.76 -7.14
C ASN A 81 -8.21 -2.42 -6.53
N ASN A 82 -7.84 -3.19 -5.48
CA ASN A 82 -6.62 -3.03 -4.73
C ASN A 82 -5.56 -4.02 -5.22
N PHE A 83 -4.52 -3.51 -5.85
CA PHE A 83 -3.35 -4.25 -6.34
C PHE A 83 -2.08 -3.96 -5.54
N GLY A 84 -2.20 -3.29 -4.39
CA GLY A 84 -1.08 -3.10 -3.47
C GLY A 84 -0.60 -4.40 -2.87
N PHE A 85 0.69 -4.44 -2.48
CA PHE A 85 1.23 -5.55 -1.70
C PHE A 85 2.36 -5.09 -0.79
N SER A 86 2.42 -5.65 0.44
CA SER A 86 3.35 -5.22 1.48
C SER A 86 4.80 -5.32 1.05
N GLY A 87 5.62 -4.35 1.45
CA GLY A 87 7.06 -4.33 1.22
C GLY A 87 7.50 -3.88 -0.19
N ARG A 88 6.55 -3.67 -1.12
CA ARG A 88 6.89 -3.42 -2.53
C ARG A 88 7.56 -2.08 -2.74
N THR A 89 8.53 -2.08 -3.68
CA THR A 89 9.29 -0.91 -4.14
C THR A 89 8.96 -0.59 -5.60
N ALA A 90 9.04 0.69 -5.97
CA ALA A 90 9.09 1.09 -7.37
C ALA A 90 10.45 0.72 -7.98
N MET A 91 11.51 0.79 -7.18
CA MET A 91 12.87 0.40 -7.58
C MET A 91 12.92 -1.07 -8.00
N LYS A 92 13.28 -1.34 -9.27
CA LYS A 92 13.33 -2.70 -9.84
C LYS A 92 14.46 -3.56 -9.26
N ASP A 93 15.48 -2.91 -8.69
CA ASP A 93 16.62 -3.53 -8.01
C ASP A 93 16.49 -3.42 -6.49
N GLY A 94 15.31 -3.06 -5.97
CA GLY A 94 15.01 -3.10 -4.54
C GLY A 94 14.83 -4.53 -4.02
N ASP A 95 14.68 -4.65 -2.69
CA ASP A 95 14.51 -5.95 -2.02
C ASP A 95 13.24 -6.69 -2.49
N MET A 96 12.16 -5.94 -2.80
CA MET A 96 10.86 -6.50 -3.18
C MET A 96 10.20 -5.72 -4.35
N PRO A 97 10.76 -5.77 -5.58
CA PRO A 97 10.28 -4.97 -6.70
C PRO A 97 8.83 -5.27 -7.08
N TYR A 98 8.00 -4.23 -7.21
CA TYR A 98 6.60 -4.39 -7.58
C TYR A 98 6.43 -4.99 -8.99
N VAL A 99 7.31 -4.66 -9.92
CA VAL A 99 7.28 -5.19 -11.30
C VAL A 99 7.42 -6.72 -11.38
N LYS A 100 8.00 -7.35 -10.33
CA LYS A 100 8.11 -8.81 -10.22
C LYS A 100 6.91 -9.46 -9.52
N ASP A 101 5.99 -8.65 -8.95
CA ASP A 101 4.82 -9.16 -8.23
C ASP A 101 3.69 -9.57 -9.16
N LYS A 102 2.93 -10.60 -8.77
CA LYS A 102 1.73 -11.01 -9.51
C LYS A 102 0.67 -9.92 -9.57
N ASN A 103 0.58 -9.07 -8.54
CA ASN A 103 -0.39 -7.98 -8.49
C ASN A 103 -0.11 -6.92 -9.56
N TYR A 104 1.16 -6.71 -9.93
CA TYR A 104 1.50 -5.87 -11.07
C TYR A 104 0.88 -6.41 -12.37
N LYS A 105 1.09 -7.70 -12.66
CA LYS A 105 0.51 -8.35 -13.86
C LYS A 105 -1.02 -8.31 -13.83
N ASN A 106 -1.62 -8.58 -12.67
CA ASN A 106 -3.07 -8.56 -12.49
C ASN A 106 -3.64 -7.14 -12.68
N SER A 107 -2.93 -6.11 -12.23
CA SER A 107 -3.37 -4.71 -12.38
C SER A 107 -3.34 -4.24 -13.83
N LEU A 108 -2.37 -4.68 -14.62
CA LEU A 108 -2.34 -4.44 -16.06
C LEU A 108 -3.45 -5.20 -16.77
N ALA A 109 -3.63 -6.50 -16.46
CA ALA A 109 -4.71 -7.33 -17.02
C ALA A 109 -6.12 -6.82 -16.65
N PHE A 110 -6.27 -6.06 -15.60
CA PHE A 110 -7.53 -5.42 -15.23
C PHE A 110 -7.95 -4.33 -16.23
N MET A 111 -7.02 -3.83 -17.05
CA MET A 111 -7.26 -2.79 -18.06
C MET A 111 -7.97 -1.57 -17.46
N PRO A 112 -7.34 -0.89 -16.47
CA PRO A 112 -7.96 0.21 -15.77
C PRO A 112 -8.16 1.44 -16.66
N ASP A 113 -9.17 2.27 -16.31
CA ASP A 113 -9.38 3.61 -16.89
C ASP A 113 -8.65 4.69 -16.07
N LYS A 114 -8.40 4.39 -14.79
CA LYS A 114 -7.65 5.26 -13.87
C LYS A 114 -6.71 4.41 -13.02
N VAL A 115 -5.48 4.90 -12.81
CA VAL A 115 -4.48 4.23 -11.95
C VAL A 115 -4.01 5.19 -10.87
N ILE A 116 -4.12 4.77 -9.63
CA ILE A 116 -3.62 5.47 -8.45
C ILE A 116 -2.37 4.75 -7.97
N ILE A 117 -1.22 5.42 -8.01
CA ILE A 117 0.09 4.83 -7.73
C ILE A 117 0.70 5.50 -6.50
N MET A 118 1.09 4.70 -5.49
CA MET A 118 1.77 5.18 -4.30
C MET A 118 2.91 4.24 -3.94
N PHE A 119 4.15 4.65 -4.23
CA PHE A 119 5.39 4.01 -3.82
C PHE A 119 6.34 5.02 -3.19
N GLY A 120 7.42 4.53 -2.61
CA GLY A 120 8.47 5.36 -2.03
C GLY A 120 8.77 5.00 -0.58
N THR A 121 7.77 4.53 0.19
CA THR A 121 7.99 4.17 1.59
C THR A 121 9.09 3.10 1.75
N ASN A 122 9.00 2.00 0.99
CA ASN A 122 10.02 0.95 1.04
C ASN A 122 11.25 1.28 0.19
N ASP A 123 11.09 2.12 -0.83
CA ASP A 123 12.21 2.62 -1.65
C ASP A 123 13.18 3.47 -0.83
N SER A 124 12.70 4.16 0.22
CA SER A 124 13.51 5.02 1.09
C SER A 124 14.51 4.27 1.96
N LYS A 125 14.36 2.95 2.13
CA LYS A 125 15.28 2.14 2.93
C LYS A 125 16.72 2.27 2.38
N PRO A 126 17.75 2.40 3.24
CA PRO A 126 19.12 2.67 2.80
C PRO A 126 19.66 1.69 1.76
N TYR A 127 19.25 0.43 1.84
CA TYR A 127 19.68 -0.61 0.89
C TYR A 127 18.91 -0.59 -0.44
N ASN A 128 17.72 0.03 -0.49
CA ASN A 128 16.90 0.19 -1.69
C ASN A 128 17.17 1.53 -2.39
N TRP A 129 17.44 2.60 -1.62
CA TRP A 129 17.54 3.94 -2.15
C TRP A 129 18.78 4.15 -3.02
N LYS A 130 18.58 4.57 -4.26
CA LYS A 130 19.65 4.87 -5.23
C LYS A 130 19.56 6.31 -5.77
N GLY A 131 18.84 7.19 -5.04
CA GLY A 131 18.66 8.60 -5.41
C GLY A 131 17.37 8.87 -6.19
N ALA A 132 17.00 10.16 -6.21
CA ALA A 132 15.74 10.62 -6.78
C ALA A 132 15.60 10.32 -8.28
N GLU A 133 16.67 10.44 -9.06
CA GLU A 133 16.64 10.18 -10.51
C GLU A 133 16.42 8.69 -10.80
N ALA A 134 17.07 7.79 -10.06
CA ALA A 134 16.82 6.36 -10.19
C ALA A 134 15.37 6.02 -9.81
N PHE A 135 14.85 6.60 -8.74
CA PHE A 135 13.45 6.42 -8.33
C PHE A 135 12.49 6.91 -9.41
N LYS A 136 12.67 8.13 -9.94
CA LYS A 136 11.83 8.68 -11.03
C LYS A 136 11.86 7.78 -12.26
N SER A 137 13.03 7.32 -12.68
CA SER A 137 13.18 6.42 -13.83
C SER A 137 12.42 5.11 -13.64
N ASN A 138 12.57 4.46 -12.50
CA ASN A 138 11.88 3.19 -12.21
C ASN A 138 10.36 3.37 -12.07
N LEU A 139 9.91 4.45 -11.43
CA LEU A 139 8.49 4.75 -11.33
C LEU A 139 7.89 5.05 -12.71
N LEU A 140 8.63 5.73 -13.58
CA LEU A 140 8.23 6.01 -14.96
C LEU A 140 8.09 4.73 -15.79
N GLU A 141 8.96 3.72 -15.60
CA GLU A 141 8.81 2.41 -16.24
C GLU A 141 7.47 1.75 -15.88
N ILE A 142 7.08 1.81 -14.60
CA ILE A 142 5.77 1.30 -14.14
C ILE A 142 4.63 2.07 -14.81
N ILE A 143 4.70 3.40 -14.83
CA ILE A 143 3.67 4.26 -15.43
C ILE A 143 3.54 4.00 -16.92
N ASN A 144 4.65 3.89 -17.65
CA ASN A 144 4.67 3.64 -19.09
C ASN A 144 3.98 2.33 -19.46
N ALA A 145 4.09 1.29 -18.62
CA ALA A 145 3.36 0.04 -18.85
C ALA A 145 1.83 0.23 -18.79
N TYR A 146 1.34 1.09 -17.87
CA TYR A 146 -0.09 1.45 -17.87
C TYR A 146 -0.46 2.32 -19.06
N LYS A 147 0.36 3.31 -19.42
CA LYS A 147 0.12 4.19 -20.55
C LYS A 147 0.10 3.46 -21.90
N ALA A 148 0.79 2.33 -22.01
CA ALA A 148 0.80 1.46 -23.17
C ALA A 148 -0.47 0.59 -23.30
N LEU A 149 -1.34 0.54 -22.28
CA LEU A 149 -2.59 -0.21 -22.36
C LEU A 149 -3.56 0.46 -23.35
N PRO A 150 -4.42 -0.31 -24.06
CA PRO A 150 -5.45 0.24 -24.95
C PRO A 150 -6.38 1.25 -24.25
N THR A 151 -6.59 1.12 -22.93
CA THR A 151 -7.37 2.07 -22.14
C THR A 151 -6.66 3.40 -21.92
N SER A 152 -5.34 3.46 -22.11
CA SER A 152 -4.51 4.65 -21.87
C SER A 152 -4.92 5.41 -20.61
N PRO A 153 -4.83 4.78 -19.41
CA PRO A 153 -5.48 5.27 -18.20
C PRO A 153 -4.97 6.63 -17.75
N GLU A 154 -5.84 7.36 -17.09
CA GLU A 154 -5.47 8.57 -16.34
C GLU A 154 -4.63 8.18 -15.12
N ILE A 155 -3.50 8.87 -14.93
CA ILE A 155 -2.52 8.57 -13.88
C ILE A 155 -2.65 9.54 -12.72
N TYR A 156 -2.74 9.01 -11.51
CA TYR A 156 -2.68 9.71 -10.24
C TYR A 156 -1.46 9.23 -9.46
N LEU A 157 -0.51 10.12 -9.17
CA LEU A 157 0.64 9.79 -8.34
C LEU A 157 0.47 10.39 -6.94
N LEU A 158 0.60 9.54 -5.94
CA LEU A 158 0.53 9.93 -4.55
C LEU A 158 1.94 10.00 -3.96
N ALA A 159 2.32 11.17 -3.41
CA ALA A 159 3.46 11.21 -2.50
C ALA A 159 3.13 10.38 -1.26
N PRO A 160 4.05 9.50 -0.78
CA PRO A 160 3.78 8.69 0.40
C PRO A 160 3.55 9.56 1.64
N SER A 161 2.82 9.00 2.62
CA SER A 161 2.63 9.64 3.91
C SER A 161 3.95 9.80 4.67
N PRO A 162 4.06 10.77 5.59
CA PRO A 162 5.19 10.84 6.49
C PRO A 162 5.26 9.60 7.39
N VAL A 163 6.43 9.37 7.98
CA VAL A 163 6.69 8.27 8.92
C VAL A 163 7.39 8.81 10.16
N TRP A 164 7.18 8.16 11.29
CA TRP A 164 7.72 8.60 12.58
C TRP A 164 8.31 7.47 13.40
N GLY A 165 9.37 7.76 14.12
CA GLY A 165 9.75 7.00 15.28
C GLY A 165 8.75 7.21 16.41
N LEU A 166 8.27 6.15 17.03
CA LEU A 166 7.29 6.23 18.12
C LEU A 166 7.94 5.89 19.45
N LYS A 167 7.56 6.63 20.52
CA LYS A 167 8.02 6.40 21.89
C LYS A 167 9.55 6.40 22.01
N GLY A 168 10.23 7.35 21.33
CA GLY A 168 11.70 7.48 21.36
C GLY A 168 12.46 6.39 20.59
N LYS A 169 11.77 5.52 19.86
CA LYS A 169 12.39 4.51 18.98
C LYS A 169 12.53 5.04 17.54
N PRO A 170 13.52 4.57 16.80
CA PRO A 170 13.66 4.93 15.38
C PRO A 170 12.42 4.48 14.57
N VAL A 171 12.29 5.02 13.36
CA VAL A 171 11.27 4.55 12.40
C VAL A 171 11.45 3.06 12.14
N LYS A 172 10.35 2.33 12.14
CA LYS A 172 10.38 0.88 11.92
C LYS A 172 10.73 0.53 10.47
N PHE A 173 11.19 -0.71 10.28
CA PHE A 173 11.44 -1.33 8.96
C PHE A 173 12.54 -0.65 8.14
N ASP A 174 13.50 0.02 8.81
CA ASP A 174 14.63 0.73 8.19
C ASP A 174 14.20 1.83 7.19
N ILE A 175 12.95 2.33 7.34
CA ILE A 175 12.41 3.37 6.48
C ILE A 175 13.05 4.72 6.84
N ASP A 176 13.53 5.45 5.82
CA ASP A 176 14.16 6.75 5.98
C ASP A 176 13.13 7.88 5.79
N ALA A 177 12.78 8.54 6.90
CA ALA A 177 11.83 9.65 6.91
C ALA A 177 12.32 10.88 6.14
N GLU A 178 13.64 11.15 6.15
CA GLU A 178 14.25 12.29 5.46
C GLU A 178 14.23 12.09 3.94
N VAL A 179 14.53 10.89 3.47
CA VAL A 179 14.43 10.53 2.05
C VAL A 179 12.98 10.68 1.56
N ILE A 180 11.99 10.22 2.34
CA ILE A 180 10.57 10.41 1.99
C ILE A 180 10.23 11.89 1.91
N ALA A 181 10.55 12.67 2.96
CA ALA A 181 10.14 14.07 3.09
C ALA A 181 10.77 14.97 2.02
N LYS A 182 12.08 14.80 1.78
CA LYS A 182 12.87 15.74 0.99
C LYS A 182 13.09 15.30 -0.45
N GLN A 183 13.17 14.00 -0.71
CA GLN A 183 13.56 13.49 -2.02
C GLN A 183 12.38 12.84 -2.77
N ILE A 184 11.72 11.84 -2.18
CA ILE A 184 10.64 11.10 -2.85
C ILE A 184 9.43 11.99 -3.10
N ARG A 185 8.98 12.74 -2.08
CA ARG A 185 7.88 13.68 -2.21
C ARG A 185 8.11 14.69 -3.34
N THR A 186 9.33 15.27 -3.39
CA THR A 186 9.74 16.22 -4.42
C THR A 186 9.75 15.53 -5.80
N ALA A 187 10.37 14.36 -5.91
CA ALA A 187 10.43 13.60 -7.15
C ALA A 187 9.04 13.28 -7.73
N VAL A 188 8.10 12.84 -6.89
CA VAL A 188 6.72 12.57 -7.33
C VAL A 188 6.04 13.85 -7.83
N LYS A 189 6.19 14.97 -7.13
CA LYS A 189 5.64 16.28 -7.53
C LYS A 189 6.22 16.75 -8.87
N GLU A 190 7.54 16.66 -9.04
CA GLU A 190 8.24 17.01 -10.28
C GLU A 190 7.76 16.16 -11.47
N MET A 191 7.62 14.84 -11.27
CA MET A 191 7.09 13.95 -12.31
C MET A 191 5.68 14.33 -12.72
N CYS A 192 4.79 14.65 -11.78
CA CYS A 192 3.44 15.10 -12.10
C CYS A 192 3.47 16.38 -12.94
N SER A 193 4.31 17.34 -12.57
CA SER A 193 4.46 18.61 -13.31
C SER A 193 5.03 18.38 -14.71
N ALA A 194 6.03 17.50 -14.85
CA ALA A 194 6.72 17.25 -16.11
C ALA A 194 5.87 16.46 -17.12
N TYR A 195 5.05 15.53 -16.65
CA TYR A 195 4.30 14.61 -17.50
C TYR A 195 2.78 14.86 -17.50
N GLY A 196 2.29 15.87 -16.78
CA GLY A 196 0.87 16.17 -16.70
C GLY A 196 0.05 15.15 -15.91
N TYR A 197 0.66 14.46 -14.93
CA TYR A 197 -0.06 13.52 -14.06
C TYR A 197 -0.74 14.25 -12.90
N ASN A 198 -1.81 13.65 -12.37
CA ASN A 198 -2.49 14.19 -11.19
C ASN A 198 -1.67 13.93 -9.92
N PHE A 199 -1.34 14.97 -9.19
CA PHE A 199 -0.58 14.90 -7.95
C PHE A 199 -1.49 14.91 -6.73
N ILE A 200 -1.28 13.97 -5.80
CA ILE A 200 -1.94 13.94 -4.49
C ILE A 200 -0.88 13.87 -3.39
N ASP A 201 -0.79 14.92 -2.59
CA ASP A 201 0.21 15.03 -1.52
C ASP A 201 -0.28 14.40 -0.21
N MET A 202 -0.14 13.07 -0.09
CA MET A 202 -0.49 12.38 1.16
C MET A 202 0.41 12.77 2.32
N TYR A 203 1.63 13.25 2.04
CA TYR A 203 2.53 13.76 3.08
C TYR A 203 1.88 14.92 3.84
N SER A 204 1.40 15.94 3.12
CA SER A 204 0.72 17.09 3.73
C SER A 204 -0.56 16.72 4.47
N VAL A 205 -1.32 15.73 3.98
CA VAL A 205 -2.56 15.27 4.64
C VAL A 205 -2.29 14.76 6.06
N PHE A 206 -1.14 14.10 6.26
CA PHE A 206 -0.77 13.47 7.52
C PHE A 206 0.34 14.20 8.28
N ASP A 207 0.80 15.34 7.79
CA ASP A 207 1.87 16.10 8.44
C ASP A 207 1.52 16.45 9.89
N ASN A 208 2.47 16.30 10.79
CA ASN A 208 2.31 16.52 12.23
C ASN A 208 1.17 15.73 12.90
N LYS A 209 0.82 14.54 12.39
CA LYS A 209 -0.24 13.67 12.95
C LYS A 209 0.26 12.25 13.24
N PRO A 210 1.32 12.08 14.06
CA PRO A 210 1.86 10.76 14.38
C PRO A 210 0.86 9.85 15.09
N GLU A 211 -0.11 10.41 15.81
CA GLU A 211 -1.17 9.68 16.50
C GLU A 211 -2.09 8.88 15.56
N LEU A 212 -2.12 9.26 14.27
CA LEU A 212 -2.88 8.52 13.25
C LEU A 212 -2.17 7.26 12.76
N PHE A 213 -0.95 6.98 13.24
CA PHE A 213 -0.11 5.85 12.82
C PHE A 213 0.14 4.90 13.98
N GLN A 214 -0.37 3.69 13.88
CA GLN A 214 -0.26 2.71 14.96
C GLN A 214 1.19 2.24 15.19
N ASP A 215 1.98 2.14 14.15
CA ASP A 215 3.36 1.68 14.18
C ASP A 215 4.38 2.72 13.68
N GLY A 216 3.91 3.93 13.40
CA GLY A 216 4.71 5.02 12.86
C GLY A 216 4.84 5.03 11.34
N VAL A 217 4.33 4.00 10.64
CA VAL A 217 4.44 3.85 9.18
C VAL A 217 3.07 3.72 8.51
N HIS A 218 2.18 2.94 9.09
CA HIS A 218 0.89 2.61 8.49
C HIS A 218 -0.23 3.47 9.08
N PRO A 219 -0.90 4.33 8.28
CA PRO A 219 -2.00 5.15 8.75
C PRO A 219 -3.16 4.28 9.25
N ASN A 220 -3.70 4.61 10.42
CA ASN A 220 -4.89 3.98 10.95
C ASN A 220 -6.15 4.63 10.36
N VAL A 221 -6.67 4.07 9.29
CA VAL A 221 -7.84 4.59 8.57
C VAL A 221 -9.10 4.66 9.46
N GLY A 222 -9.17 3.87 10.53
CA GLY A 222 -10.27 3.93 11.50
C GLY A 222 -10.35 5.27 12.26
N TYR A 223 -9.21 5.93 12.50
CA TYR A 223 -9.18 7.27 13.11
C TYR A 223 -9.57 8.37 12.12
N ILE A 224 -9.25 8.23 10.84
CA ILE A 224 -9.57 9.22 9.81
C ILE A 224 -11.08 9.41 9.67
N TRP A 225 -11.88 8.36 9.87
CA TRP A 225 -13.34 8.44 9.88
C TRP A 225 -13.94 9.18 11.08
N LYS A 226 -13.26 9.17 12.24
CA LYS A 226 -13.74 9.89 13.45
C LYS A 226 -13.62 11.41 13.34
N TYR A 227 -12.75 11.91 12.48
CA TYR A 227 -12.50 13.36 12.31
C TYR A 227 -13.28 14.00 11.14
N LYS A 228 -14.17 13.25 10.49
CA LYS A 228 -14.99 13.76 9.37
C LYS A 228 -16.46 14.02 9.73
N ASN A 229 -16.84 13.83 11.01
CA ASN A 229 -18.18 14.17 11.51
C ASN A 229 -18.09 15.23 12.59
#